data_32a4d71f4b448f64a37855bbd156ddd3
#
_entry.id   32a4d71f4b448f64a37855bbd156ddd3
#
_cell.length_a   1.000
_cell.length_b   1.000
_cell.length_c   1.000
_cell.angle_alpha   90.00
_cell.angle_beta   90.00
_cell.angle_gamma   90.00
#
_symmetry.space_group_name_H-M   'P 1'
#
loop_
_entity.id
_entity.type
_entity.pdbx_description
1 polymer ?
#
loop_
_entity_poly.entity_id
_entity_poly.type
_entity_poly.pdbx_seq_one_letter_code
_entity_poly.pdbx_strand_id
1 'polypeptide(L)'
;MSNAGLTIFDGAALRSIDLNPPELEHGLTGAQLLKISESKVSESLSGLSLPPHIKEAAISRVSEGDDISFRRTEFNRQQATEKLGMFVSAVADALADTPVVISILDGITLKLILEDEDDFAMLAENLFTDLDEEDKGKLPKSQIRKALSLMGVDMGVPPLSDFPILDDIIKKHDADGDEELGQAQFAELLHPILQEISEVLHENPITIVQNVEIFNGSRLRKILADEKTLKCLVEETVLEESTGKDNQGRADLIKNLMIEKGKELGLPPLSSESESVALLYETIQSQLTKRDKETSDASTEDEFMDALKDILGKFAELLESTPVYSATSL
;
A
#
# COMPACT_ATOMS: atom_id res chain seq x y z
N MET A 1 8.42 -16.73 2.79
CA MET A 1 8.89 -15.60 1.96
C MET A 1 9.58 -14.62 2.87
N SER A 2 10.87 -14.38 2.66
CA SER A 2 11.65 -13.42 3.44
C SER A 2 11.16 -12.02 3.06
N ASN A 3 10.71 -11.21 4.03
CA ASN A 3 10.34 -9.81 3.81
C ASN A 3 11.60 -8.93 3.56
N ALA A 4 12.47 -9.36 2.66
CA ALA A 4 13.68 -8.63 2.33
C ALA A 4 13.30 -7.28 1.68
N GLY A 5 13.51 -6.20 2.42
CA GLY A 5 13.47 -4.84 1.89
C GLY A 5 12.14 -4.08 2.00
N LEU A 6 11.03 -4.70 2.44
CA LEU A 6 9.77 -3.98 2.62
C LEU A 6 9.73 -3.26 3.98
N THR A 7 9.50 -1.96 3.94
CA THR A 7 9.25 -1.15 5.15
C THR A 7 7.82 -0.63 5.12
N ILE A 8 7.10 -0.81 6.23
CA ILE A 8 5.72 -0.38 6.38
C ILE A 8 5.69 0.85 7.28
N PHE A 9 5.14 1.94 6.79
CA PHE A 9 4.86 3.13 7.57
C PHE A 9 3.38 3.18 7.95
N ASP A 10 3.09 2.84 9.21
CA ASP A 10 1.75 2.82 9.82
C ASP A 10 1.48 4.05 10.71
N GLY A 11 2.39 5.01 10.71
CA GLY A 11 2.31 6.22 11.52
C GLY A 11 2.76 6.05 12.98
N ALA A 12 3.11 4.85 13.44
CA ALA A 12 3.53 4.64 14.85
C ALA A 12 4.79 5.46 15.20
N ALA A 13 5.78 5.49 14.31
CA ALA A 13 7.00 6.27 14.49
C ALA A 13 6.73 7.78 14.61
N LEU A 14 5.71 8.29 13.93
CA LEU A 14 5.35 9.71 13.96
C LEU A 14 4.83 10.17 15.33
N ARG A 15 4.27 9.26 16.12
CA ARG A 15 3.73 9.58 17.47
C ARG A 15 4.82 9.89 18.49
N SER A 16 6.08 9.58 18.18
CA SER A 16 7.25 9.81 19.06
C SER A 16 8.16 10.95 18.59
N ILE A 17 7.78 11.70 17.55
CA ILE A 17 8.60 12.80 17.01
C ILE A 17 8.66 13.96 17.98
N ASP A 18 9.85 14.59 18.06
CA ASP A 18 10.01 15.88 18.75
C ASP A 18 9.24 17.00 18.00
N LEU A 19 8.24 17.51 18.68
CA LEU A 19 7.34 18.55 18.16
C LEU A 19 7.86 19.99 18.38
N ASN A 20 9.05 20.15 18.96
CA ASN A 20 9.58 21.51 19.17
C ASN A 20 9.92 22.17 17.84
N PRO A 21 9.31 23.33 17.52
CA PRO A 21 9.72 24.13 16.39
C PRO A 21 11.12 24.72 16.64
N PRO A 22 11.88 25.01 15.59
CA PRO A 22 13.18 25.69 15.74
C PRO A 22 13.03 27.02 16.49
N GLU A 23 14.07 27.40 17.24
CA GLU A 23 14.10 28.70 17.90
C GLU A 23 14.14 29.80 16.86
N LEU A 24 13.08 30.60 16.83
CA LEU A 24 12.96 31.76 15.95
C LEU A 24 12.70 33.02 16.82
N GLU A 25 13.35 34.12 16.46
CA GLU A 25 13.19 35.41 17.15
C GLU A 25 11.78 35.98 16.96
N HIS A 26 11.07 35.53 15.92
CA HIS A 26 9.69 35.97 15.59
C HIS A 26 8.76 34.77 15.42
N GLY A 27 7.45 35.01 15.44
CA GLY A 27 6.43 33.96 15.21
C GLY A 27 6.57 33.29 13.84
N LEU A 28 5.97 32.10 13.71
CA LEU A 28 5.94 31.32 12.46
C LEU A 28 4.65 31.58 11.72
N THR A 29 4.74 31.85 10.44
CA THR A 29 3.53 31.82 9.57
C THR A 29 3.06 30.40 9.36
N GLY A 30 1.77 30.19 9.11
CA GLY A 30 1.22 28.86 8.81
C GLY A 30 1.91 28.19 7.63
N ALA A 31 2.34 28.95 6.62
CA ALA A 31 3.10 28.41 5.49
C ALA A 31 4.48 27.83 5.92
N GLN A 32 5.18 28.54 6.81
CA GLN A 32 6.45 28.06 7.37
C GLN A 32 6.25 26.85 8.27
N LEU A 33 5.17 26.86 9.06
CA LEU A 33 4.81 25.75 9.94
C LEU A 33 4.52 24.47 9.13
N LEU A 34 3.74 24.54 8.04
CA LEU A 34 3.49 23.39 7.18
C LEU A 34 4.79 22.83 6.60
N LYS A 35 5.69 23.69 6.13
CA LYS A 35 6.99 23.27 5.59
C LYS A 35 7.83 22.55 6.64
N ILE A 36 7.87 23.03 7.88
CA ILE A 36 8.58 22.39 8.99
C ILE A 36 7.92 21.05 9.33
N SER A 37 6.58 21.00 9.36
CA SER A 37 5.83 19.78 9.63
C SER A 37 6.12 18.71 8.59
N GLU A 38 6.08 19.06 7.31
CA GLU A 38 6.41 18.16 6.20
C GLU A 38 7.85 17.64 6.28
N SER A 39 8.84 18.51 6.60
CA SER A 39 10.23 18.11 6.76
C SER A 39 10.40 17.10 7.90
N LYS A 40 9.84 17.38 9.08
CA LYS A 40 9.93 16.48 10.23
C LYS A 40 9.28 15.12 9.98
N VAL A 41 8.14 15.10 9.30
CA VAL A 41 7.46 13.86 8.90
C VAL A 41 8.29 13.11 7.88
N SER A 42 8.79 13.78 6.83
CA SER A 42 9.65 13.16 5.80
C SER A 42 10.92 12.55 6.41
N GLU A 43 11.59 13.25 7.32
CA GLU A 43 12.76 12.74 8.04
C GLU A 43 12.44 11.44 8.79
N SER A 44 11.28 11.37 9.46
CA SER A 44 10.83 10.17 10.18
C SER A 44 10.38 9.03 9.27
N LEU A 45 10.06 9.34 8.02
CA LEU A 45 9.67 8.39 6.99
C LEU A 45 10.82 8.13 5.99
N SER A 46 12.07 8.19 6.44
CA SER A 46 13.26 7.90 5.63
C SER A 46 13.37 8.75 4.36
N GLY A 47 12.98 10.01 4.43
CA GLY A 47 13.03 10.95 3.30
C GLY A 47 11.83 10.85 2.35
N LEU A 48 10.87 9.99 2.62
CA LEU A 48 9.69 9.82 1.77
C LEU A 48 8.84 11.10 1.75
N SER A 49 8.43 11.50 0.56
CA SER A 49 7.41 12.54 0.38
C SER A 49 6.03 11.96 0.68
N LEU A 50 5.23 12.66 1.49
CA LEU A 50 3.88 12.23 1.80
C LEU A 50 3.01 12.11 0.53
N PRO A 51 2.23 11.04 0.39
CA PRO A 51 1.20 10.96 -0.64
C PRO A 51 0.26 12.17 -0.60
N PRO A 52 -0.14 12.72 -1.77
CA PRO A 52 -0.93 13.95 -1.84
C PRO A 52 -2.20 13.93 -0.98
N HIS A 53 -2.94 12.82 -1.00
CA HIS A 53 -4.18 12.67 -0.23
C HIS A 53 -3.97 12.71 1.29
N ILE A 54 -2.87 12.15 1.81
CA ILE A 54 -2.51 12.21 3.23
C ILE A 54 -2.12 13.63 3.62
N LYS A 55 -1.32 14.28 2.77
CA LYS A 55 -0.90 15.66 2.96
C LYS A 55 -2.09 16.63 3.00
N GLU A 56 -2.98 16.52 2.04
CA GLU A 56 -4.18 17.36 1.93
C GLU A 56 -5.12 17.17 3.14
N ALA A 57 -5.34 15.93 3.56
CA ALA A 57 -6.13 15.63 4.76
C ALA A 57 -5.52 16.24 6.04
N ALA A 58 -4.19 16.15 6.19
CA ALA A 58 -3.50 16.75 7.32
C ALA A 58 -3.56 18.29 7.31
N ILE A 59 -3.37 18.92 6.15
CA ILE A 59 -3.51 20.38 5.99
C ILE A 59 -4.93 20.82 6.31
N SER A 60 -5.94 20.15 5.79
CA SER A 60 -7.36 20.48 6.05
C SER A 60 -7.69 20.42 7.54
N ARG A 61 -7.16 19.41 8.26
CA ARG A 61 -7.39 19.28 9.72
C ARG A 61 -6.73 20.40 10.51
N VAL A 62 -5.52 20.84 10.14
CA VAL A 62 -4.78 21.90 10.85
C VAL A 62 -5.31 23.29 10.55
N SER A 63 -5.75 23.53 9.30
CA SER A 63 -6.31 24.79 8.82
C SER A 63 -7.81 24.95 9.11
N GLU A 64 -8.47 23.90 9.67
CA GLU A 64 -9.91 23.88 9.92
C GLU A 64 -10.75 24.19 8.66
N GLY A 65 -10.21 23.83 7.49
CA GLY A 65 -10.83 24.02 6.18
C GLY A 65 -10.51 25.36 5.50
N ASP A 66 -9.82 26.30 6.16
CA ASP A 66 -9.38 27.56 5.55
C ASP A 66 -7.85 27.62 5.41
N ASP A 67 -7.33 26.92 4.39
CA ASP A 67 -5.88 26.84 4.11
C ASP A 67 -5.28 28.20 3.74
N ILE A 68 -6.03 29.08 3.04
CA ILE A 68 -5.52 30.38 2.58
C ILE A 68 -5.27 31.31 3.76
N SER A 69 -6.22 31.41 4.69
CA SER A 69 -6.10 32.20 5.89
C SER A 69 -5.03 31.63 6.82
N PHE A 70 -5.03 30.32 7.02
CA PHE A 70 -4.06 29.61 7.84
C PHE A 70 -2.62 29.91 7.42
N ARG A 71 -2.28 29.83 6.15
CA ARG A 71 -0.91 30.05 5.62
C ARG A 71 -0.38 31.46 5.92
N ARG A 72 -1.27 32.45 6.06
CA ARG A 72 -0.92 33.85 6.32
C ARG A 72 -0.88 34.19 7.79
N THR A 73 -1.51 33.39 8.64
CA THR A 73 -1.61 33.63 10.09
C THR A 73 -0.26 33.40 10.75
N GLU A 74 0.14 34.30 11.65
CA GLU A 74 1.32 34.17 12.49
C GLU A 74 0.95 33.45 13.79
N PHE A 75 1.74 32.46 14.17
CA PHE A 75 1.60 31.66 15.37
C PHE A 75 2.78 31.90 16.31
N ASN A 76 2.48 32.08 17.58
CA ASN A 76 3.52 32.06 18.62
C ASN A 76 4.05 30.64 18.80
N ARG A 77 5.15 30.47 19.57
CA ARG A 77 5.81 29.17 19.75
C ARG A 77 4.85 28.08 20.27
N GLN A 78 4.00 28.40 21.24
CA GLN A 78 3.06 27.44 21.81
C GLN A 78 2.01 27.00 20.79
N GLN A 79 1.42 27.96 20.10
CA GLN A 79 0.45 27.68 19.02
C GLN A 79 1.08 26.89 17.87
N ALA A 80 2.33 27.23 17.50
CA ALA A 80 3.06 26.50 16.46
C ALA A 80 3.32 25.05 16.86
N THR A 81 3.71 24.78 18.11
CA THR A 81 3.88 23.41 18.63
C THR A 81 2.58 22.63 18.60
N GLU A 82 1.47 23.24 19.00
CA GLU A 82 0.14 22.62 18.98
C GLU A 82 -0.30 22.27 17.55
N LYS A 83 -0.20 23.23 16.62
CA LYS A 83 -0.56 23.00 15.21
C LYS A 83 0.36 21.98 14.53
N LEU A 84 1.67 21.97 14.85
CA LEU A 84 2.60 20.94 14.39
C LEU A 84 2.17 19.55 14.92
N GLY A 85 1.80 19.45 16.21
CA GLY A 85 1.29 18.20 16.78
C GLY A 85 0.00 17.73 16.11
N MET A 86 -0.91 18.65 15.78
CA MET A 86 -2.13 18.34 15.04
C MET A 86 -1.82 17.79 13.64
N PHE A 87 -0.84 18.38 12.92
CA PHE A 87 -0.43 17.90 11.59
C PHE A 87 0.16 16.50 11.68
N VAL A 88 1.13 16.29 12.58
CA VAL A 88 1.80 14.99 12.76
C VAL A 88 0.79 13.92 13.18
N SER A 89 -0.13 14.25 14.10
CA SER A 89 -1.19 13.31 14.50
C SER A 89 -2.12 12.97 13.34
N ALA A 90 -2.50 13.97 12.52
CA ALA A 90 -3.35 13.73 11.36
C ALA A 90 -2.68 12.80 10.34
N VAL A 91 -1.38 13.00 10.07
CA VAL A 91 -0.61 12.10 9.21
C VAL A 91 -0.50 10.70 9.82
N ALA A 92 -0.20 10.60 11.11
CA ALA A 92 -0.10 9.31 11.80
C ALA A 92 -1.43 8.54 11.78
N ASP A 93 -2.55 9.23 11.95
CA ASP A 93 -3.89 8.62 11.90
C ASP A 93 -4.23 8.15 10.46
N ALA A 94 -3.87 8.94 9.45
CA ALA A 94 -4.07 8.56 8.05
C ALA A 94 -3.21 7.35 7.64
N LEU A 95 -1.94 7.32 8.10
CA LEU A 95 -1.05 6.18 7.86
C LEU A 95 -1.48 4.93 8.64
N ALA A 96 -2.11 5.07 9.80
CA ALA A 96 -2.68 3.94 10.52
C ALA A 96 -3.86 3.30 9.77
N ASP A 97 -4.64 4.12 9.05
CA ASP A 97 -5.77 3.64 8.24
C ASP A 97 -5.33 3.08 6.89
N THR A 98 -4.34 3.73 6.27
CA THR A 98 -3.79 3.39 4.97
C THR A 98 -2.25 3.40 5.06
N PRO A 99 -1.64 2.35 5.60
CA PRO A 99 -0.20 2.27 5.70
C PRO A 99 0.48 2.36 4.33
N VAL A 100 1.62 3.05 4.28
CA VAL A 100 2.43 3.15 3.06
C VAL A 100 3.53 2.09 3.13
N VAL A 101 3.60 1.28 2.10
CA VAL A 101 4.65 0.26 1.93
C VAL A 101 5.71 0.81 1.01
N ILE A 102 6.96 0.72 1.42
CA ILE A 102 8.09 1.11 0.60
C ILE A 102 9.09 -0.04 0.45
N SER A 103 9.78 -0.06 -0.68
CA SER A 103 10.99 -0.85 -0.88
C SER A 103 12.18 0.08 -1.00
N ILE A 104 13.25 -0.23 -0.29
CA ILE A 104 14.53 0.45 -0.44
C ILE A 104 15.41 -0.43 -1.33
N LEU A 105 15.74 0.06 -2.51
CA LEU A 105 16.61 -0.61 -3.46
C LEU A 105 18.03 -0.07 -3.28
N ASP A 106 18.88 -0.88 -2.67
CA ASP A 106 20.29 -0.57 -2.33
C ASP A 106 21.29 -1.47 -3.08
N GLY A 107 20.80 -2.24 -4.06
CA GLY A 107 21.61 -3.15 -4.87
C GLY A 107 21.98 -4.48 -4.18
N ILE A 108 21.75 -4.64 -2.87
CA ILE A 108 22.16 -5.85 -2.14
C ILE A 108 21.47 -7.11 -2.68
N THR A 109 20.18 -7.04 -2.99
CA THR A 109 19.43 -8.19 -3.53
C THR A 109 20.03 -8.67 -4.85
N LEU A 110 20.31 -7.75 -5.78
CA LEU A 110 20.94 -8.07 -7.06
C LEU A 110 22.34 -8.67 -6.87
N LYS A 111 23.11 -8.10 -5.96
CA LYS A 111 24.44 -8.60 -5.62
C LYS A 111 24.40 -10.03 -5.13
N LEU A 112 23.48 -10.39 -4.23
CA LEU A 112 23.31 -11.74 -3.72
C LEU A 112 22.95 -12.73 -4.82
N ILE A 113 22.06 -12.36 -5.75
CA ILE A 113 21.71 -13.21 -6.91
C ILE A 113 22.93 -13.45 -7.80
N LEU A 114 23.78 -12.42 -8.02
CA LEU A 114 24.95 -12.51 -8.88
C LEU A 114 26.15 -13.22 -8.23
N GLU A 115 26.23 -13.27 -6.90
CA GLU A 115 27.27 -13.99 -6.15
C GLU A 115 27.06 -15.51 -6.17
N ASP A 116 25.83 -15.99 -6.41
CA ASP A 116 25.49 -17.39 -6.56
C ASP A 116 25.27 -17.72 -8.04
N GLU A 117 26.23 -18.48 -8.63
CA GLU A 117 26.18 -18.84 -10.06
C GLU A 117 24.94 -19.68 -10.41
N ASP A 118 24.48 -20.55 -9.50
CA ASP A 118 23.33 -21.43 -9.72
C ASP A 118 22.02 -20.61 -9.66
N ASP A 119 21.89 -19.70 -8.70
CA ASP A 119 20.75 -18.82 -8.57
C ASP A 119 20.62 -17.87 -9.78
N PHE A 120 21.74 -17.29 -10.24
CA PHE A 120 21.75 -16.45 -11.44
C PHE A 120 21.41 -17.26 -12.70
N ALA A 121 21.99 -18.46 -12.87
CA ALA A 121 21.71 -19.30 -14.03
C ALA A 121 20.23 -19.68 -14.11
N MET A 122 19.63 -20.08 -12.98
CA MET A 122 18.21 -20.40 -12.88
C MET A 122 17.33 -19.19 -13.17
N LEU A 123 17.67 -18.01 -12.67
CA LEU A 123 16.96 -16.76 -12.96
C LEU A 123 16.99 -16.44 -14.46
N ALA A 124 18.18 -16.49 -15.08
CA ALA A 124 18.35 -16.18 -16.50
C ALA A 124 17.61 -17.17 -17.40
N GLU A 125 17.60 -18.48 -17.04
CA GLU A 125 16.83 -19.51 -17.74
C GLU A 125 15.32 -19.25 -17.64
N ASN A 126 14.80 -18.96 -16.45
CA ASN A 126 13.38 -18.67 -16.25
C ASN A 126 12.96 -17.44 -17.06
N LEU A 127 13.71 -16.34 -16.98
CA LEU A 127 13.42 -15.11 -17.74
C LEU A 127 13.47 -15.36 -19.25
N PHE A 128 14.45 -16.14 -19.74
CA PHE A 128 14.53 -16.49 -21.15
C PHE A 128 13.31 -17.27 -21.61
N THR A 129 12.91 -18.29 -20.83
CA THR A 129 11.75 -19.14 -21.13
C THR A 129 10.44 -18.35 -21.12
N ASP A 130 10.25 -17.45 -20.14
CA ASP A 130 9.06 -16.60 -20.05
C ASP A 130 8.96 -15.61 -21.21
N LEU A 131 10.09 -15.18 -21.77
CA LEU A 131 10.15 -14.22 -22.88
C LEU A 131 10.07 -14.91 -24.25
N ASP A 132 10.47 -16.19 -24.38
CA ASP A 132 10.42 -16.97 -25.61
C ASP A 132 9.05 -17.64 -25.80
N GLU A 133 7.98 -16.86 -25.80
CA GLU A 133 6.59 -17.33 -25.89
C GLU A 133 6.34 -18.24 -27.10
N GLU A 134 7.13 -18.13 -28.16
CA GLU A 134 7.00 -18.91 -29.41
C GLU A 134 7.95 -20.12 -29.47
N ASP A 135 8.72 -20.40 -28.41
CA ASP A 135 9.69 -21.50 -28.30
C ASP A 135 10.69 -21.55 -29.49
N LYS A 136 11.20 -20.38 -29.87
CA LYS A 136 12.18 -20.22 -30.96
C LYS A 136 13.63 -20.50 -30.52
N GLY A 137 13.90 -20.55 -29.22
CA GLY A 137 15.24 -20.68 -28.65
C GLY A 137 16.12 -19.44 -28.87
N LYS A 138 15.52 -18.29 -29.21
CA LYS A 138 16.19 -17.02 -29.47
C LYS A 138 15.33 -15.84 -29.12
N LEU A 139 15.96 -14.80 -28.56
CA LEU A 139 15.34 -13.53 -28.19
C LEU A 139 16.14 -12.36 -28.77
N PRO A 140 15.50 -11.28 -29.26
CA PRO A 140 16.21 -10.06 -29.61
C PRO A 140 16.79 -9.38 -28.34
N LYS A 141 17.94 -8.72 -28.45
CA LYS A 141 18.60 -7.99 -27.34
C LYS A 141 17.64 -7.05 -26.61
N SER A 142 16.74 -6.41 -27.33
CA SER A 142 15.74 -5.50 -26.78
C SER A 142 14.81 -6.15 -25.73
N GLN A 143 14.73 -7.47 -25.67
CA GLN A 143 13.98 -8.19 -24.62
C GLN A 143 14.64 -8.10 -23.22
N ILE A 144 15.90 -7.68 -23.11
CA ILE A 144 16.54 -7.39 -21.83
C ILE A 144 15.72 -6.37 -21.02
N ARG A 145 15.16 -5.35 -21.68
CA ARG A 145 14.30 -4.36 -21.03
C ARG A 145 13.06 -4.99 -20.41
N LYS A 146 12.44 -5.94 -21.12
CA LYS A 146 11.28 -6.69 -20.61
C LYS A 146 11.69 -7.64 -19.48
N ALA A 147 12.87 -8.29 -19.60
CA ALA A 147 13.42 -9.10 -18.53
C ALA A 147 13.62 -8.32 -17.22
N LEU A 148 14.22 -7.13 -17.28
CA LEU A 148 14.39 -6.25 -16.13
C LEU A 148 13.04 -5.83 -15.53
N SER A 149 12.03 -5.58 -16.37
CA SER A 149 10.66 -5.28 -15.90
C SER A 149 9.98 -6.47 -15.23
N LEU A 150 10.22 -7.70 -15.71
CA LEU A 150 9.69 -8.93 -15.09
C LEU A 150 10.34 -9.21 -13.73
N MET A 151 11.63 -8.92 -13.58
CA MET A 151 12.31 -9.02 -12.28
C MET A 151 11.68 -8.07 -11.25
N GLY A 152 11.46 -6.82 -11.64
CA GLY A 152 10.77 -5.83 -10.83
C GLY A 152 11.46 -5.52 -9.49
N VAL A 153 10.73 -4.77 -8.67
CA VAL A 153 11.22 -4.28 -7.36
C VAL A 153 11.51 -5.41 -6.37
N ASP A 154 10.79 -6.52 -6.47
CA ASP A 154 10.95 -7.67 -5.56
C ASP A 154 12.31 -8.37 -5.73
N MET A 155 12.89 -8.31 -6.93
CA MET A 155 14.23 -8.81 -7.21
C MET A 155 15.29 -7.69 -7.20
N GLY A 156 14.92 -6.49 -6.78
CA GLY A 156 15.85 -5.36 -6.63
C GLY A 156 16.06 -4.52 -7.89
N VAL A 157 15.24 -4.70 -8.93
CA VAL A 157 15.29 -3.89 -10.15
C VAL A 157 14.28 -2.75 -10.07
N PRO A 158 14.72 -1.48 -10.18
CA PRO A 158 13.81 -0.34 -10.14
C PRO A 158 12.95 -0.25 -11.40
N PRO A 159 11.73 0.33 -11.29
CA PRO A 159 10.93 0.65 -12.46
C PRO A 159 11.66 1.64 -13.38
N LEU A 160 11.56 1.44 -14.69
CA LEU A 160 12.18 2.32 -15.69
C LEU A 160 11.77 3.79 -15.54
N SER A 161 10.52 4.05 -15.11
CA SER A 161 10.02 5.42 -14.87
C SER A 161 10.73 6.14 -13.74
N ASP A 162 11.16 5.41 -12.72
CA ASP A 162 11.70 5.96 -11.48
C ASP A 162 13.24 5.97 -11.45
N PHE A 163 13.85 5.29 -12.44
CA PHE A 163 15.30 5.14 -12.53
C PHE A 163 15.82 5.37 -13.96
N PRO A 164 15.88 6.65 -14.43
CA PRO A 164 16.29 7.00 -15.79
C PRO A 164 17.70 6.49 -16.19
N ILE A 165 18.60 6.32 -15.22
CA ILE A 165 19.95 5.77 -15.43
C ILE A 165 19.91 4.37 -16.04
N LEU A 166 18.81 3.62 -15.84
CA LEU A 166 18.65 2.28 -16.41
C LEU A 166 18.69 2.28 -17.94
N ASP A 167 18.14 3.31 -18.58
CA ASP A 167 18.23 3.48 -20.03
C ASP A 167 19.67 3.67 -20.52
N ASP A 168 20.49 4.38 -19.76
CA ASP A 168 21.89 4.61 -20.08
C ASP A 168 22.72 3.34 -19.89
N ILE A 169 22.43 2.54 -18.85
CA ILE A 169 23.05 1.23 -18.61
C ILE A 169 22.72 0.28 -19.76
N ILE A 170 21.44 0.16 -20.17
CA ILE A 170 21.02 -0.71 -21.27
C ILE A 170 21.75 -0.34 -22.58
N LYS A 171 21.83 0.95 -22.89
CA LYS A 171 22.54 1.44 -24.08
C LYS A 171 24.04 1.20 -24.02
N LYS A 172 24.67 1.40 -22.86
CA LYS A 172 26.10 1.15 -22.65
C LYS A 172 26.49 -0.31 -22.96
N HIS A 173 25.60 -1.26 -22.63
CA HIS A 173 25.80 -2.67 -22.89
C HIS A 173 25.28 -3.13 -24.26
N ASP A 174 24.89 -2.21 -25.15
CA ASP A 174 24.34 -2.51 -26.48
C ASP A 174 23.14 -3.49 -26.44
N ALA A 175 22.29 -3.32 -25.44
CA ALA A 175 21.16 -4.21 -25.17
C ALA A 175 19.82 -3.75 -25.78
N ASP A 176 19.82 -2.69 -26.62
CA ASP A 176 18.63 -2.16 -27.29
C ASP A 176 18.47 -2.68 -28.75
N GLY A 177 19.35 -3.57 -29.22
CA GLY A 177 19.38 -4.01 -30.63
C GLY A 177 18.40 -5.14 -30.95
N ASP A 178 18.18 -5.38 -32.24
CA ASP A 178 17.35 -6.46 -32.78
C ASP A 178 18.15 -7.77 -33.03
N GLU A 179 19.44 -7.81 -32.67
CA GLU A 179 20.25 -9.01 -32.75
C GLU A 179 19.67 -10.12 -31.88
N GLU A 180 19.51 -11.31 -32.45
CA GLU A 180 18.97 -12.47 -31.75
C GLU A 180 20.04 -13.16 -30.90
N LEU A 181 19.73 -13.40 -29.64
CA LEU A 181 20.56 -14.11 -28.66
C LEU A 181 19.96 -15.45 -28.31
N GLY A 182 20.77 -16.50 -28.26
CA GLY A 182 20.42 -17.73 -27.59
C GLY A 182 20.48 -17.58 -26.06
N GLN A 183 19.99 -18.59 -25.32
CA GLN A 183 19.89 -18.56 -23.85
C GLN A 183 21.20 -18.20 -23.16
N ALA A 184 22.34 -18.82 -23.55
CA ALA A 184 23.64 -18.52 -22.96
C ALA A 184 24.08 -17.06 -23.22
N GLN A 185 23.89 -16.58 -24.44
CA GLN A 185 24.22 -15.18 -24.80
C GLN A 185 23.33 -14.17 -24.08
N PHE A 186 22.05 -14.50 -23.87
CA PHE A 186 21.15 -13.71 -23.09
C PHE A 186 21.63 -13.58 -21.63
N ALA A 187 22.02 -14.67 -20.99
CA ALA A 187 22.58 -14.68 -19.65
C ALA A 187 23.91 -13.87 -19.59
N GLU A 188 24.81 -14.06 -20.56
CA GLU A 188 26.05 -13.30 -20.67
C GLU A 188 25.84 -11.78 -20.82
N LEU A 189 24.77 -11.35 -21.47
CA LEU A 189 24.40 -9.93 -21.60
C LEU A 189 23.71 -9.40 -20.35
N LEU A 190 22.83 -10.19 -19.73
CA LEU A 190 22.05 -9.81 -18.55
C LEU A 190 22.95 -9.58 -17.32
N HIS A 191 23.94 -10.46 -17.09
CA HIS A 191 24.81 -10.42 -15.92
C HIS A 191 25.49 -9.07 -15.69
N PRO A 192 26.27 -8.49 -16.65
CA PRO A 192 26.94 -7.22 -16.43
C PRO A 192 25.97 -6.04 -16.29
N ILE A 193 24.78 -6.11 -16.85
CA ILE A 193 23.73 -5.11 -16.68
C ILE A 193 23.22 -5.11 -15.24
N LEU A 194 22.89 -6.29 -14.68
CA LEU A 194 22.45 -6.42 -13.29
C LEU A 194 23.56 -6.01 -12.31
N GLN A 195 24.82 -6.33 -12.64
CA GLN A 195 25.97 -5.90 -11.82
C GLN A 195 26.05 -4.37 -11.76
N GLU A 196 25.97 -3.69 -12.90
CA GLU A 196 26.05 -2.23 -12.95
C GLU A 196 24.85 -1.59 -12.23
N ILE A 197 23.64 -2.13 -12.38
CA ILE A 197 22.46 -1.67 -11.62
C ILE A 197 22.70 -1.81 -10.11
N SER A 198 23.23 -2.95 -9.65
CA SER A 198 23.56 -3.20 -8.26
C SER A 198 24.57 -2.18 -7.72
N GLU A 199 25.63 -1.87 -8.47
CA GLU A 199 26.66 -0.91 -8.08
C GLU A 199 26.10 0.52 -7.98
N VAL A 200 25.31 0.95 -8.97
CA VAL A 200 24.67 2.29 -8.96
C VAL A 200 23.70 2.45 -7.80
N LEU A 201 22.89 1.42 -7.53
CA LEU A 201 21.97 1.44 -6.40
C LEU A 201 22.69 1.38 -5.04
N HIS A 202 23.85 0.73 -4.98
CA HIS A 202 24.66 0.70 -3.76
C HIS A 202 25.23 2.09 -3.44
N GLU A 203 25.65 2.83 -4.46
CA GLU A 203 26.14 4.20 -4.29
C GLU A 203 24.99 5.18 -3.99
N ASN A 204 23.84 4.99 -4.62
CA ASN A 204 22.69 5.88 -4.54
C ASN A 204 21.39 5.07 -4.34
N PRO A 205 21.09 4.60 -3.12
CA PRO A 205 19.87 3.87 -2.84
C PRO A 205 18.63 4.68 -3.18
N ILE A 206 17.61 4.02 -3.73
CA ILE A 206 16.34 4.66 -4.06
C ILE A 206 15.20 4.04 -3.24
N THR A 207 14.19 4.85 -2.96
CA THR A 207 12.97 4.42 -2.25
C THR A 207 11.80 4.39 -3.21
N ILE A 208 11.19 3.24 -3.35
CA ILE A 208 10.01 3.02 -4.19
C ILE A 208 8.79 2.84 -3.30
N VAL A 209 7.74 3.62 -3.54
CA VAL A 209 6.43 3.40 -2.91
C VAL A 209 5.76 2.25 -3.63
N GLN A 210 5.43 1.20 -2.87
CA GLN A 210 4.71 0.05 -3.38
C GLN A 210 3.22 0.35 -3.49
N ASN A 211 2.60 0.01 -4.61
CA ASN A 211 1.16 0.07 -4.79
C ASN A 211 0.50 -1.15 -4.12
N VAL A 212 0.69 -1.24 -2.80
CA VAL A 212 0.13 -2.31 -1.97
C VAL A 212 -0.77 -1.66 -0.92
N GLU A 213 -2.02 -2.08 -0.89
CA GLU A 213 -2.98 -1.70 0.16
C GLU A 213 -2.92 -2.72 1.29
N ILE A 214 -2.82 -2.23 2.52
CA ILE A 214 -2.77 -3.08 3.73
C ILE A 214 -4.11 -3.00 4.43
N PHE A 215 -4.74 -4.15 4.60
CA PHE A 215 -5.96 -4.31 5.38
C PHE A 215 -5.60 -4.86 6.76
N ASN A 216 -5.62 -3.99 7.77
CA ASN A 216 -5.22 -4.28 9.16
C ASN A 216 -6.35 -4.12 10.18
N GLY A 217 -7.58 -3.95 9.73
CA GLY A 217 -8.76 -3.80 10.58
C GLY A 217 -8.96 -2.41 11.22
N SER A 218 -7.99 -1.51 11.19
CA SER A 218 -8.08 -0.18 11.81
C SER A 218 -9.29 0.62 11.34
N ARG A 219 -9.49 0.68 10.02
CA ARG A 219 -10.60 1.42 9.41
C ARG A 219 -11.94 0.80 9.83
N LEU A 220 -12.03 -0.52 9.83
CA LEU A 220 -13.23 -1.24 10.25
C LEU A 220 -13.56 -0.97 11.72
N ARG A 221 -12.56 -0.95 12.62
CA ARG A 221 -12.76 -0.56 14.02
C ARG A 221 -13.31 0.85 14.19
N LYS A 222 -12.83 1.81 13.40
CA LYS A 222 -13.34 3.19 13.43
C LYS A 222 -14.80 3.25 13.03
N ILE A 223 -15.18 2.55 11.97
CA ILE A 223 -16.59 2.49 11.51
C ILE A 223 -17.49 1.82 12.55
N LEU A 224 -17.02 0.74 13.18
CA LEU A 224 -17.74 0.07 14.25
C LEU A 224 -17.92 0.95 15.50
N ALA A 225 -17.01 1.86 15.76
CA ALA A 225 -17.10 2.84 16.85
C ALA A 225 -18.03 4.01 16.53
N ASP A 226 -18.29 4.28 15.24
CA ASP A 226 -19.20 5.34 14.78
C ASP A 226 -20.53 4.74 14.31
N GLU A 227 -21.45 4.60 15.27
CA GLU A 227 -22.77 4.01 15.02
C GLU A 227 -23.58 4.75 13.94
N LYS A 228 -23.37 6.06 13.79
CA LYS A 228 -24.06 6.85 12.78
C LYS A 228 -23.58 6.51 11.37
N THR A 229 -22.26 6.41 11.18
CA THR A 229 -21.67 6.00 9.91
C THR A 229 -22.07 4.58 9.55
N LEU A 230 -22.04 3.66 10.51
CA LEU A 230 -22.46 2.26 10.26
C LEU A 230 -23.93 2.17 9.84
N LYS A 231 -24.84 2.89 10.52
CA LYS A 231 -26.26 2.93 10.15
C LYS A 231 -26.46 3.49 8.74
N CYS A 232 -25.77 4.55 8.37
CA CYS A 232 -25.87 5.15 7.04
C CYS A 232 -25.48 4.14 5.93
N LEU A 233 -24.39 3.41 6.12
CA LEU A 233 -23.93 2.37 5.17
C LEU A 233 -24.95 1.23 5.03
N VAL A 234 -25.60 0.83 6.14
CA VAL A 234 -26.64 -0.21 6.13
C VAL A 234 -27.91 0.27 5.42
N GLU A 235 -28.37 1.48 5.74
CA GLU A 235 -29.58 2.06 5.13
C GLU A 235 -29.43 2.21 3.61
N GLU A 236 -28.26 2.63 3.12
CA GLU A 236 -27.97 2.71 1.69
C GLU A 236 -28.10 1.34 1.02
N THR A 237 -27.51 0.29 1.58
CA THR A 237 -27.55 -1.07 1.01
C THR A 237 -28.95 -1.67 1.05
N VAL A 238 -29.66 -1.50 2.16
CA VAL A 238 -31.04 -2.02 2.32
C VAL A 238 -32.03 -1.29 1.39
N LEU A 239 -31.85 -0.01 1.15
CA LEU A 239 -32.66 0.76 0.19
C LEU A 239 -32.43 0.32 -1.25
N GLU A 240 -31.21 0.01 -1.64
CA GLU A 240 -30.87 -0.47 -2.98
C GLU A 240 -31.47 -1.86 -3.24
N GLU A 241 -31.46 -2.77 -2.26
CA GLU A 241 -32.02 -4.12 -2.39
C GLU A 241 -33.53 -4.18 -2.28
N SER A 242 -34.19 -3.26 -1.57
CA SER A 242 -35.66 -3.25 -1.43
C SER A 242 -36.39 -3.00 -2.76
N THR A 243 -35.66 -2.63 -3.82
CA THR A 243 -36.20 -2.56 -5.19
C THR A 243 -36.17 -3.90 -5.93
N GLY A 244 -35.47 -4.93 -5.42
CA GLY A 244 -35.40 -6.29 -5.95
C GLY A 244 -36.29 -7.24 -5.13
N LYS A 245 -37.24 -7.88 -5.80
CA LYS A 245 -38.18 -8.85 -5.19
C LYS A 245 -37.45 -10.14 -4.85
N ASP A 246 -37.00 -10.34 -3.60
CA ASP A 246 -36.84 -11.68 -3.03
C ASP A 246 -36.60 -11.56 -1.51
N ASN A 247 -37.19 -12.48 -0.73
CA ASN A 247 -36.94 -12.64 0.69
C ASN A 247 -35.51 -13.14 0.89
N GLN A 248 -34.52 -12.22 0.91
CA GLN A 248 -33.13 -12.55 1.21
C GLN A 248 -32.97 -12.78 2.72
N GLY A 249 -32.22 -13.82 3.08
CA GLY A 249 -31.88 -14.10 4.47
C GLY A 249 -30.92 -13.06 5.05
N ARG A 250 -30.90 -12.92 6.38
CA ARG A 250 -30.00 -12.01 7.10
C ARG A 250 -28.53 -12.19 6.71
N ALA A 251 -28.09 -13.43 6.55
CA ALA A 251 -26.71 -13.76 6.15
C ALA A 251 -26.38 -13.24 4.75
N ASP A 252 -27.35 -13.32 3.84
CA ASP A 252 -27.17 -12.83 2.46
C ASP A 252 -27.07 -11.30 2.43
N LEU A 253 -27.86 -10.58 3.23
CA LEU A 253 -27.79 -9.13 3.36
C LEU A 253 -26.43 -8.68 3.92
N ILE A 254 -25.93 -9.33 4.98
CA ILE A 254 -24.60 -9.04 5.54
C ILE A 254 -23.50 -9.31 4.49
N LYS A 255 -23.61 -10.43 3.77
CA LYS A 255 -22.67 -10.78 2.72
C LYS A 255 -22.65 -9.74 1.58
N ASN A 256 -23.82 -9.33 1.13
CA ASN A 256 -23.96 -8.32 0.07
C ASN A 256 -23.38 -6.98 0.53
N LEU A 257 -23.69 -6.53 1.75
CA LEU A 257 -23.10 -5.34 2.34
C LEU A 257 -21.55 -5.39 2.34
N MET A 258 -20.97 -6.53 2.73
CA MET A 258 -19.52 -6.72 2.75
C MET A 258 -18.91 -6.68 1.35
N ILE A 259 -19.64 -7.15 0.33
CA ILE A 259 -19.18 -7.13 -1.07
C ILE A 259 -19.31 -5.72 -1.66
N GLU A 260 -20.46 -5.08 -1.51
CA GLU A 260 -20.76 -3.78 -2.12
C GLU A 260 -20.04 -2.62 -1.43
N LYS A 261 -20.05 -2.62 -0.09
CA LYS A 261 -19.43 -1.58 0.75
C LYS A 261 -18.05 -2.00 1.31
N GLY A 262 -17.49 -3.10 0.83
CA GLY A 262 -16.22 -3.64 1.34
C GLY A 262 -15.10 -2.61 1.35
N LYS A 263 -14.93 -1.85 0.26
CA LYS A 263 -13.92 -0.79 0.17
C LYS A 263 -14.16 0.34 1.19
N GLU A 264 -15.40 0.73 1.41
CA GLU A 264 -15.77 1.75 2.39
C GLU A 264 -15.53 1.26 3.82
N LEU A 265 -15.83 -0.01 4.08
CA LEU A 265 -15.59 -0.70 5.34
C LEU A 265 -14.09 -0.98 5.61
N GLY A 266 -13.24 -0.87 4.59
CA GLY A 266 -11.81 -1.24 4.69
C GLY A 266 -11.60 -2.75 4.72
N LEU A 267 -12.43 -3.49 3.98
CA LEU A 267 -12.27 -4.93 3.76
C LEU A 267 -11.44 -5.20 2.49
N PRO A 268 -10.63 -6.26 2.47
CA PRO A 268 -9.89 -6.64 1.28
C PRO A 268 -10.87 -7.05 0.15
N PRO A 269 -10.56 -6.74 -1.12
CA PRO A 269 -11.43 -7.10 -2.24
C PRO A 269 -11.53 -8.61 -2.41
N LEU A 270 -12.76 -9.11 -2.59
CA LEU A 270 -13.03 -10.55 -2.76
C LEU A 270 -12.41 -11.10 -4.06
N SER A 271 -12.15 -10.24 -5.05
CA SER A 271 -11.50 -10.55 -6.31
C SER A 271 -9.97 -10.72 -6.21
N SER A 272 -9.39 -10.53 -5.01
CA SER A 272 -7.97 -10.75 -4.80
C SER A 272 -7.64 -12.23 -5.00
N GLU A 273 -6.62 -12.53 -5.81
CA GLU A 273 -6.08 -13.89 -5.99
C GLU A 273 -5.36 -14.42 -4.74
N SER A 274 -5.37 -13.66 -3.65
CA SER A 274 -4.71 -14.01 -2.39
C SER A 274 -5.48 -15.12 -1.65
N GLU A 275 -4.82 -16.25 -1.44
CA GLU A 275 -5.34 -17.36 -0.62
C GLU A 275 -5.72 -16.90 0.80
N SER A 276 -4.96 -15.96 1.37
CA SER A 276 -5.24 -15.36 2.69
C SER A 276 -6.57 -14.63 2.72
N VAL A 277 -6.93 -13.91 1.65
CA VAL A 277 -8.23 -13.23 1.52
C VAL A 277 -9.36 -14.25 1.42
N ALA A 278 -9.19 -15.29 0.60
CA ALA A 278 -10.19 -16.35 0.46
C ALA A 278 -10.48 -17.03 1.80
N LEU A 279 -9.44 -17.44 2.53
CA LEU A 279 -9.56 -18.06 3.86
C LEU A 279 -10.25 -17.15 4.88
N LEU A 280 -9.95 -15.84 4.85
CA LEU A 280 -10.57 -14.85 5.71
C LEU A 280 -12.08 -14.80 5.49
N TYR A 281 -12.52 -14.68 4.22
CA TYR A 281 -13.94 -14.67 3.88
C TYR A 281 -14.64 -16.00 4.16
N GLU A 282 -14.00 -17.15 3.91
CA GLU A 282 -14.55 -18.46 4.26
C GLU A 282 -14.78 -18.61 5.77
N THR A 283 -13.83 -18.14 6.57
CA THR A 283 -13.96 -18.15 8.04
C THR A 283 -15.18 -17.35 8.48
N ILE A 284 -15.38 -16.16 7.93
CA ILE A 284 -16.52 -15.30 8.25
C ILE A 284 -17.85 -15.91 7.74
N GLN A 285 -17.87 -16.43 6.51
CA GLN A 285 -19.07 -17.09 5.97
C GLN A 285 -19.49 -18.31 6.79
N SER A 286 -18.53 -19.10 7.30
CA SER A 286 -18.82 -20.23 8.17
C SER A 286 -19.49 -19.81 9.47
N GLN A 287 -19.16 -18.63 9.99
CA GLN A 287 -19.77 -18.07 11.20
C GLN A 287 -21.19 -17.52 10.93
N LEU A 288 -21.40 -16.87 9.78
CA LEU A 288 -22.72 -16.43 9.34
C LEU A 288 -23.69 -17.61 9.24
N THR A 289 -23.28 -18.69 8.57
CA THR A 289 -24.11 -19.88 8.36
C THR A 289 -24.46 -20.60 9.68
N LYS A 290 -23.59 -20.58 10.69
CA LYS A 290 -23.87 -21.14 12.01
C LYS A 290 -24.93 -20.34 12.76
N ARG A 291 -24.88 -19.02 12.68
CA ARG A 291 -25.83 -18.10 13.33
C ARG A 291 -27.24 -18.15 12.73
N ASP A 292 -27.35 -18.23 11.41
CA ASP A 292 -28.65 -18.34 10.72
C ASP A 292 -29.44 -19.57 11.14
N LYS A 293 -28.77 -20.65 11.59
CA LYS A 293 -29.41 -21.86 12.10
C LYS A 293 -29.93 -21.73 13.53
N GLU A 294 -29.45 -20.74 14.28
CA GLU A 294 -29.80 -20.56 15.70
C GLU A 294 -30.90 -19.52 15.93
N THR A 295 -31.21 -18.67 14.92
CA THR A 295 -32.20 -17.59 15.04
C THR A 295 -33.41 -17.82 14.13
N SER A 296 -34.61 -17.81 14.72
CA SER A 296 -35.88 -17.95 13.99
C SER A 296 -36.39 -16.62 13.41
N ASP A 297 -37.15 -16.73 12.37
CA ASP A 297 -37.74 -15.89 11.31
C ASP A 297 -38.28 -14.48 11.60
N ALA A 298 -38.07 -13.83 12.71
CA ALA A 298 -38.56 -12.46 12.95
C ALA A 298 -37.51 -11.63 13.67
N SER A 299 -36.56 -11.05 12.88
CA SER A 299 -35.54 -10.18 13.46
C SER A 299 -35.92 -8.71 13.34
N THR A 300 -35.77 -7.99 14.46
CA THR A 300 -35.85 -6.54 14.52
C THR A 300 -34.59 -5.92 13.87
N GLU A 301 -34.66 -4.66 13.44
CA GLU A 301 -33.53 -3.89 12.90
C GLU A 301 -32.35 -3.87 13.89
N ASP A 302 -32.63 -3.78 15.19
CA ASP A 302 -31.61 -3.81 16.24
C ASP A 302 -30.84 -5.14 16.28
N GLU A 303 -31.53 -6.27 16.13
CA GLU A 303 -30.91 -7.61 16.09
C GLU A 303 -30.03 -7.80 14.83
N PHE A 304 -30.43 -7.20 13.69
CA PHE A 304 -29.60 -7.18 12.48
C PHE A 304 -28.32 -6.39 12.71
N MET A 305 -28.43 -5.18 13.28
CA MET A 305 -27.29 -4.33 13.59
C MET A 305 -26.31 -4.99 14.57
N ASP A 306 -26.81 -5.69 15.58
CA ASP A 306 -25.98 -6.42 16.54
C ASP A 306 -25.26 -7.60 15.88
N ALA A 307 -25.94 -8.34 15.01
CA ALA A 307 -25.31 -9.41 14.25
C ALA A 307 -24.23 -8.89 13.30
N LEU A 308 -24.50 -7.78 12.61
CA LEU A 308 -23.54 -7.10 11.72
C LEU A 308 -22.32 -6.62 12.49
N LYS A 309 -22.52 -5.92 13.63
CA LYS A 309 -21.41 -5.45 14.48
C LYS A 309 -20.52 -6.59 14.96
N ASP A 310 -21.12 -7.72 15.35
CA ASP A 310 -20.36 -8.90 15.80
C ASP A 310 -19.54 -9.52 14.67
N ILE A 311 -20.12 -9.68 13.47
CA ILE A 311 -19.42 -10.22 12.31
C ILE A 311 -18.29 -9.31 11.86
N LEU A 312 -18.55 -8.00 11.69
CA LEU A 312 -17.53 -7.03 11.33
C LEU A 312 -16.46 -6.89 12.43
N GLY A 313 -16.84 -7.02 13.72
CA GLY A 313 -15.91 -7.05 14.83
C GLY A 313 -14.93 -8.22 14.75
N LYS A 314 -15.42 -9.42 14.44
CA LYS A 314 -14.57 -10.60 14.22
C LYS A 314 -13.69 -10.46 12.99
N PHE A 315 -14.23 -9.84 11.93
CA PHE A 315 -13.43 -9.54 10.74
C PHE A 315 -12.25 -8.61 11.09
N ALA A 316 -12.51 -7.56 11.89
CA ALA A 316 -11.47 -6.66 12.36
C ALA A 316 -10.42 -7.40 13.20
N GLU A 317 -10.81 -8.28 14.12
CA GLU A 317 -9.91 -9.11 14.93
C GLU A 317 -8.99 -10.00 14.08
N LEU A 318 -9.55 -10.61 13.04
CA LEU A 318 -8.77 -11.43 12.11
C LEU A 318 -7.76 -10.59 11.32
N LEU A 319 -8.16 -9.41 10.81
CA LEU A 319 -7.26 -8.51 10.11
C LEU A 319 -6.17 -7.91 11.03
N GLU A 320 -6.49 -7.65 12.30
CA GLU A 320 -5.52 -7.19 13.30
C GLU A 320 -4.47 -8.27 13.62
N SER A 321 -4.91 -9.53 13.72
CA SER A 321 -4.01 -10.65 14.00
C SER A 321 -3.20 -11.08 12.77
N THR A 322 -3.78 -10.95 11.59
CA THR A 322 -3.17 -11.38 10.32
C THR A 322 -3.52 -10.36 9.25
N PRO A 323 -2.76 -9.25 9.15
CA PRO A 323 -2.97 -8.23 8.12
C PRO A 323 -2.84 -8.82 6.72
N VAL A 324 -3.71 -8.38 5.81
CA VAL A 324 -3.74 -8.82 4.42
C VAL A 324 -3.18 -7.73 3.53
N TYR A 325 -2.39 -8.14 2.55
CA TYR A 325 -1.75 -7.27 1.56
C TYR A 325 -2.39 -7.55 0.20
N SER A 326 -2.84 -6.51 -0.47
CA SER A 326 -3.39 -6.60 -1.83
C SER A 326 -2.69 -5.62 -2.74
N ALA A 327 -2.22 -6.10 -3.89
CA ALA A 327 -1.71 -5.22 -4.93
C ALA A 327 -2.87 -4.35 -5.45
N THR A 328 -2.67 -3.04 -5.48
CA THR A 328 -3.65 -2.13 -6.08
C THR A 328 -3.49 -2.24 -7.59
N SER A 329 -4.47 -2.81 -8.28
CA SER A 329 -4.53 -2.72 -9.75
C SER A 329 -4.68 -1.24 -10.14
N LEU A 330 -3.71 -0.75 -10.90
CA LEU A 330 -3.73 0.57 -11.53
C LEU A 330 -4.84 0.67 -12.57
#